data_efb4840cb0286a041997d018330ba890
#
_entry.id   efb4840cb0286a041997d018330ba890
#
_cell.length_a   1.000
_cell.length_b   1.000
_cell.length_c   1.000
_cell.angle_alpha   90.00
_cell.angle_beta   90.00
_cell.angle_gamma   90.00
#
_symmetry.space_group_name_H-M   'P 1'
#
loop_
_entity.id
_entity.type
_entity.pdbx_description
1 polymer ?
#
loop_
_entity_poly.entity_id
_entity_poly.type
_entity_poly.pdbx_seq_one_letter_code
_entity_poly.pdbx_strand_id
1 'polypeptide(L)'
;MRYFVLLVVMFGAMSDSIMAQHYALKSVAGRRIAVTRKYDLMIEADLYKLISPYKAVVDSLMNSVVGSSDRRMEVYRPESPLSNWVADAMVEECELAGFNVDMGLCNIGGLRGSMPKGEVSVGDVMSISPFNNKLCILTLSGANLILLFDQIASTGGECVSATVSMIVDADKKVERLRLNGKKIKPKRMYHVATIDYLADGNDGLSALKTAEKRVDTGLVLHELMIENIRRAHLQGRGVDSSVEGRIVYKGLEGM
;
A
#
# COMPACT_ATOMS: atom_id res chain seq x y z
N MET A 1 -6.57 72.09 -13.89
CA MET A 1 -5.24 71.70 -14.39
C MET A 1 -4.15 71.59 -13.30
N ARG A 2 -4.07 72.48 -12.31
CA ARG A 2 -3.02 72.44 -11.25
C ARG A 2 -3.08 71.20 -10.36
N TYR A 3 -4.24 70.65 -10.06
CA TYR A 3 -4.39 69.46 -9.20
C TYR A 3 -4.10 68.14 -9.92
N PHE A 4 -4.26 68.12 -11.26
CA PHE A 4 -3.97 66.93 -12.06
C PHE A 4 -2.45 66.69 -12.18
N VAL A 5 -1.67 67.78 -12.27
CA VAL A 5 -0.21 67.70 -12.31
C VAL A 5 0.36 67.25 -10.95
N LEU A 6 -0.25 67.67 -9.84
CA LEU A 6 0.17 67.26 -8.50
C LEU A 6 -0.07 65.78 -8.24
N LEU A 7 -1.16 65.22 -8.76
CA LEU A 7 -1.54 63.79 -8.64
C LEU A 7 -0.58 62.89 -9.45
N VAL A 8 -0.19 63.33 -10.67
CA VAL A 8 0.77 62.60 -11.52
C VAL A 8 2.18 62.62 -10.90
N VAL A 9 2.61 63.73 -10.26
CA VAL A 9 3.92 63.80 -9.58
C VAL A 9 3.93 62.94 -8.31
N MET A 10 2.81 62.85 -7.57
CA MET A 10 2.69 61.98 -6.41
C MET A 10 2.67 60.46 -6.79
N PHE A 11 2.08 60.10 -7.94
CA PHE A 11 2.12 58.72 -8.43
C PHE A 11 3.49 58.36 -9.01
N GLY A 12 4.22 59.30 -9.63
CA GLY A 12 5.60 59.09 -10.09
C GLY A 12 6.61 58.90 -9.00
N ALA A 13 6.40 59.52 -7.81
CA ALA A 13 7.30 59.40 -6.67
C ALA A 13 7.09 58.11 -5.84
N MET A 14 6.01 57.37 -6.08
CA MET A 14 5.72 56.08 -5.43
C MET A 14 6.23 54.86 -6.18
N SER A 15 6.75 55.02 -7.40
CA SER A 15 7.19 53.90 -8.24
C SER A 15 8.64 53.42 -7.98
N ASP A 16 9.40 54.10 -7.12
CA ASP A 16 10.82 53.77 -6.92
C ASP A 16 11.12 52.84 -5.72
N SER A 17 10.12 52.20 -5.13
CA SER A 17 10.33 51.39 -3.92
C SER A 17 9.93 49.93 -3.96
N ILE A 18 9.63 49.37 -5.15
CA ILE A 18 9.48 47.93 -5.28
C ILE A 18 10.78 47.34 -5.84
N MET A 19 11.83 47.40 -5.05
CA MET A 19 13.01 46.57 -5.27
C MET A 19 12.67 45.15 -4.81
N ALA A 20 12.38 44.29 -5.73
CA ALA A 20 12.32 42.85 -5.46
C ALA A 20 13.69 42.42 -4.92
N GLN A 21 13.75 42.04 -3.66
CA GLN A 21 14.97 41.47 -3.10
C GLN A 21 15.24 40.14 -3.80
N HIS A 22 16.21 40.14 -4.71
CA HIS A 22 16.72 38.91 -5.30
C HIS A 22 17.64 38.20 -4.31
N TYR A 23 17.15 37.16 -3.67
CA TYR A 23 18.00 36.27 -2.89
C TYR A 23 18.74 35.33 -3.83
N ALA A 24 20.05 35.39 -3.88
CA ALA A 24 20.90 34.42 -4.56
C ALA A 24 21.50 33.46 -3.54
N LEU A 25 21.34 32.18 -3.76
CA LEU A 25 21.98 31.14 -2.93
C LEU A 25 23.51 31.23 -3.11
N LYS A 26 24.25 31.66 -2.07
CA LYS A 26 25.71 31.82 -2.13
C LYS A 26 26.46 30.50 -1.97
N SER A 27 26.00 29.62 -1.10
CA SER A 27 26.61 28.32 -0.89
C SER A 27 25.66 27.37 -0.16
N VAL A 28 25.78 26.08 -0.40
CA VAL A 28 25.17 25.02 0.39
C VAL A 28 26.28 24.12 0.87
N ALA A 29 26.38 23.92 2.19
CA ALA A 29 27.26 22.93 2.79
C ALA A 29 26.43 21.85 3.46
N GLY A 30 26.74 20.61 3.19
CA GLY A 30 26.07 19.46 3.79
C GLY A 30 27.07 18.35 4.09
N ARG A 31 26.78 17.55 5.12
CA ARG A 31 27.55 16.33 5.43
C ARG A 31 26.61 15.17 5.66
N ARG A 32 27.06 13.97 5.29
CA ARG A 32 26.39 12.74 5.69
C ARG A 32 26.89 12.31 7.06
N ILE A 33 25.97 12.03 7.97
CA ILE A 33 26.26 11.42 9.26
C ILE A 33 25.60 10.05 9.24
N ALA A 34 26.41 8.99 9.27
CA ALA A 34 25.88 7.64 9.39
C ALA A 34 25.34 7.44 10.81
N VAL A 35 24.03 7.15 10.92
CA VAL A 35 23.42 6.75 12.19
C VAL A 35 23.82 5.31 12.44
N THR A 36 24.67 5.09 13.43
CA THR A 36 25.21 3.78 13.80
C THR A 36 25.04 3.54 15.29
N ARG A 37 25.19 2.29 15.75
CA ARG A 37 25.07 1.93 17.17
C ARG A 37 25.94 2.72 18.14
N LYS A 38 26.97 3.43 17.66
CA LYS A 38 27.77 4.32 18.52
C LYS A 38 26.96 5.44 19.18
N TYR A 39 25.82 5.81 18.56
CA TYR A 39 24.93 6.84 19.11
C TYR A 39 23.97 6.29 20.16
N ASP A 40 23.80 4.96 20.26
CA ASP A 40 22.94 4.33 21.27
C ASP A 40 23.46 4.59 22.69
N LEU A 41 24.78 4.81 22.84
CA LEU A 41 25.43 5.15 24.09
C LEU A 41 25.33 6.63 24.48
N MET A 42 24.78 7.46 23.60
CA MET A 42 24.68 8.91 23.75
C MET A 42 23.24 9.39 23.99
N ILE A 43 22.38 8.48 24.44
CA ILE A 43 20.98 8.82 24.74
C ILE A 43 20.95 9.79 25.90
N GLU A 44 20.36 10.97 25.68
CA GLU A 44 20.18 11.97 26.72
C GLU A 44 19.29 11.41 27.83
N ALA A 45 19.76 11.42 29.09
CA ALA A 45 19.12 10.74 30.21
C ALA A 45 17.66 11.19 30.43
N ASP A 46 17.38 12.47 30.21
CA ASP A 46 16.03 13.00 30.38
C ASP A 46 15.09 12.58 29.26
N LEU A 47 15.58 12.50 28.01
CA LEU A 47 14.81 11.94 26.89
C LEU A 47 14.52 10.43 27.13
N TYR A 48 15.51 9.68 27.60
CA TYR A 48 15.31 8.27 27.91
C TYR A 48 14.26 8.06 29.00
N LYS A 49 14.28 8.85 30.08
CA LYS A 49 13.26 8.78 31.14
C LYS A 49 11.86 9.08 30.59
N LEU A 50 11.74 10.02 29.64
CA LEU A 50 10.48 10.37 29.02
C LEU A 50 9.91 9.26 28.16
N ILE A 51 10.73 8.58 27.34
CA ILE A 51 10.27 7.58 26.36
C ILE A 51 10.25 6.16 26.92
N SER A 52 11.05 5.84 27.94
CA SER A 52 11.22 4.46 28.43
C SER A 52 9.92 3.79 28.90
N PRO A 53 8.97 4.45 29.59
CA PRO A 53 7.70 3.82 29.98
C PRO A 53 6.87 3.41 28.76
N TYR A 54 6.81 4.25 27.73
CA TYR A 54 6.08 3.98 26.49
C TYR A 54 6.78 2.89 25.69
N LYS A 55 8.12 2.95 25.61
CA LYS A 55 8.92 1.94 24.92
C LYS A 55 8.69 0.56 25.48
N ALA A 56 8.68 0.39 26.80
CA ALA A 56 8.45 -0.91 27.42
C ALA A 56 7.10 -1.54 27.04
N VAL A 57 6.03 -0.72 27.00
CA VAL A 57 4.70 -1.17 26.58
C VAL A 57 4.70 -1.56 25.10
N VAL A 58 5.24 -0.69 24.23
CA VAL A 58 5.32 -0.94 22.80
C VAL A 58 6.15 -2.19 22.50
N ASP A 59 7.33 -2.34 23.11
CA ASP A 59 8.19 -3.51 22.92
C ASP A 59 7.47 -4.81 23.35
N SER A 60 6.72 -4.79 24.44
CA SER A 60 5.94 -5.94 24.91
C SER A 60 4.88 -6.34 23.89
N LEU A 61 4.14 -5.37 23.33
CA LEU A 61 3.12 -5.63 22.32
C LEU A 61 3.73 -6.12 21.01
N MET A 62 4.78 -5.44 20.52
CA MET A 62 5.41 -5.75 19.23
C MET A 62 6.12 -7.10 19.23
N ASN A 63 6.67 -7.53 20.39
CA ASN A 63 7.33 -8.83 20.52
C ASN A 63 6.35 -9.99 20.76
N SER A 64 5.04 -9.72 20.87
CA SER A 64 4.05 -10.77 21.07
C SER A 64 3.96 -11.65 19.83
N VAL A 65 4.25 -12.95 19.99
CA VAL A 65 4.13 -13.95 18.91
C VAL A 65 2.65 -14.20 18.63
N VAL A 66 2.27 -14.13 17.35
CA VAL A 66 0.89 -14.34 16.87
C VAL A 66 0.69 -15.67 16.15
N GLY A 67 1.78 -16.34 15.78
CA GLY A 67 1.79 -17.63 15.12
C GLY A 67 3.11 -17.89 14.42
N SER A 68 3.08 -18.57 13.29
CA SER A 68 4.27 -18.91 12.52
C SER A 68 4.04 -18.85 11.01
N SER A 69 5.14 -18.76 10.26
CA SER A 69 5.17 -18.94 8.82
C SER A 69 6.10 -20.08 8.44
N ASP A 70 5.68 -20.91 7.49
CA ASP A 70 6.44 -22.10 7.06
C ASP A 70 7.67 -21.74 6.23
N ARG A 71 7.63 -20.54 5.60
CA ARG A 71 8.76 -20.00 4.83
C ARG A 71 8.89 -18.50 5.00
N ARG A 72 10.06 -17.98 4.64
CA ARG A 72 10.24 -16.55 4.43
C ARG A 72 9.48 -16.14 3.17
N MET A 73 8.63 -15.09 3.27
CA MET A 73 7.91 -14.53 2.13
C MET A 73 8.30 -13.07 1.93
N GLU A 74 8.74 -12.74 0.73
CA GLU A 74 9.12 -11.39 0.32
C GLU A 74 8.08 -10.81 -0.64
N VAL A 75 8.13 -9.50 -0.86
CA VAL A 75 7.26 -8.78 -1.78
C VAL A 75 8.05 -8.26 -2.98
N TYR A 76 7.58 -8.55 -4.17
CA TYR A 76 8.13 -8.06 -5.45
C TYR A 76 7.06 -8.15 -6.56
N ARG A 77 7.31 -7.47 -7.68
CA ARG A 77 6.47 -7.50 -8.87
C ARG A 77 6.93 -8.59 -9.85
N PRO A 78 6.03 -9.14 -10.67
CA PRO A 78 4.59 -8.83 -10.79
C PRO A 78 3.74 -9.53 -9.73
N GLU A 79 4.25 -10.57 -9.11
CA GLU A 79 3.62 -11.47 -8.14
C GLU A 79 4.70 -11.95 -7.17
N SER A 80 4.34 -12.17 -5.93
CA SER A 80 5.25 -12.65 -4.88
C SER A 80 4.51 -13.49 -3.84
N PRO A 81 5.21 -14.35 -3.07
CA PRO A 81 4.57 -15.12 -2.02
C PRO A 81 3.85 -14.23 -1.01
N LEU A 82 4.46 -13.12 -0.58
CA LEU A 82 3.85 -12.24 0.41
C LEU A 82 2.62 -11.52 -0.15
N SER A 83 2.69 -11.01 -1.39
CA SER A 83 1.53 -10.36 -2.02
C SER A 83 0.35 -11.31 -2.20
N ASN A 84 0.63 -12.57 -2.57
CA ASN A 84 -0.38 -13.60 -2.71
C ASN A 84 -1.06 -13.89 -1.38
N TRP A 85 -0.27 -14.15 -0.33
CA TRP A 85 -0.82 -14.40 1.00
C TRP A 85 -1.68 -13.24 1.51
N VAL A 86 -1.22 -11.99 1.38
CA VAL A 86 -1.97 -10.81 1.85
C VAL A 86 -3.32 -10.71 1.13
N ALA A 87 -3.33 -10.84 -0.21
CA ALA A 87 -4.57 -10.72 -0.97
C ALA A 87 -5.55 -11.87 -0.66
N ASP A 88 -5.06 -13.08 -0.42
CA ASP A 88 -5.90 -14.22 -0.03
C ASP A 88 -6.44 -14.04 1.40
N ALA A 89 -5.62 -13.59 2.34
CA ALA A 89 -6.06 -13.27 3.70
C ALA A 89 -7.17 -12.20 3.70
N MET A 90 -7.06 -11.17 2.84
CA MET A 90 -8.12 -10.17 2.69
C MET A 90 -9.45 -10.79 2.27
N VAL A 91 -9.45 -11.72 1.32
CA VAL A 91 -10.66 -12.42 0.87
C VAL A 91 -11.22 -13.27 2.01
N GLU A 92 -10.39 -14.11 2.62
CA GLU A 92 -10.78 -15.01 3.70
C GLU A 92 -11.41 -14.25 4.88
N GLU A 93 -10.75 -13.16 5.34
CA GLU A 93 -11.25 -12.38 6.47
C GLU A 93 -12.54 -11.60 6.14
N CYS A 94 -12.68 -11.11 4.91
CA CYS A 94 -13.92 -10.51 4.45
C CYS A 94 -15.07 -11.53 4.44
N GLU A 95 -14.83 -12.74 3.95
CA GLU A 95 -15.83 -13.82 3.91
C GLU A 95 -16.24 -14.25 5.33
N LEU A 96 -15.28 -14.40 6.24
CA LEU A 96 -15.55 -14.71 7.64
C LEU A 96 -16.34 -13.60 8.35
N ALA A 97 -16.15 -12.35 7.96
CA ALA A 97 -16.94 -11.23 8.44
C ALA A 97 -18.32 -11.12 7.76
N GLY A 98 -18.69 -12.06 6.89
CA GLY A 98 -20.00 -12.12 6.23
C GLY A 98 -20.10 -11.30 4.94
N PHE A 99 -19.00 -10.80 4.42
CA PHE A 99 -18.99 -10.09 3.14
C PHE A 99 -18.79 -11.08 1.98
N ASN A 100 -19.53 -10.86 0.89
CA ASN A 100 -19.32 -11.61 -0.35
C ASN A 100 -18.33 -10.85 -1.23
N VAL A 101 -17.22 -11.49 -1.60
CA VAL A 101 -16.17 -10.89 -2.44
C VAL A 101 -15.79 -11.84 -3.58
N ASP A 102 -15.53 -11.27 -4.75
CA ASP A 102 -15.07 -12.03 -5.93
C ASP A 102 -13.52 -12.07 -5.99
N MET A 103 -12.84 -11.06 -5.43
CA MET A 103 -11.38 -10.98 -5.37
C MET A 103 -10.87 -9.98 -4.31
N GLY A 104 -9.62 -10.19 -3.89
CA GLY A 104 -8.84 -9.24 -3.09
C GLY A 104 -7.82 -8.49 -3.95
N LEU A 105 -7.60 -7.21 -3.62
CA LEU A 105 -6.62 -6.33 -4.26
C LEU A 105 -5.96 -5.44 -3.21
N CYS A 106 -4.63 -5.48 -3.16
CA CYS A 106 -3.82 -4.55 -2.37
C CYS A 106 -2.66 -4.02 -3.21
N ASN A 107 -2.05 -2.91 -2.82
CA ASN A 107 -0.89 -2.39 -3.53
C ASN A 107 0.41 -3.01 -2.99
N ILE A 108 1.27 -3.45 -3.90
CA ILE A 108 2.62 -3.95 -3.57
C ILE A 108 3.42 -2.86 -2.83
N GLY A 109 3.29 -1.59 -3.24
CA GLY A 109 3.94 -0.46 -2.59
C GLY A 109 3.54 -0.22 -1.13
N GLY A 110 2.40 -0.75 -0.68
CA GLY A 110 1.94 -0.70 0.70
C GLY A 110 2.59 -1.73 1.62
N LEU A 111 3.20 -2.78 1.06
CA LEU A 111 3.89 -3.82 1.81
C LEU A 111 5.38 -3.46 1.93
N ARG A 112 5.85 -3.18 3.14
CA ARG A 112 7.16 -2.56 3.41
C ARG A 112 8.20 -3.51 4.00
N GLY A 113 7.77 -4.66 4.51
CA GLY A 113 8.61 -5.69 5.12
C GLY A 113 8.51 -7.04 4.43
N SER A 114 9.05 -8.05 5.08
CA SER A 114 8.95 -9.45 4.68
C SER A 114 8.46 -10.30 5.85
N MET A 115 7.70 -11.36 5.56
CA MET A 115 7.32 -12.36 6.54
C MET A 115 8.54 -13.21 6.90
N PRO A 116 8.93 -13.36 8.19
CA PRO A 116 10.00 -14.26 8.57
C PRO A 116 9.57 -15.72 8.42
N LYS A 117 10.53 -16.64 8.33
CA LYS A 117 10.28 -18.07 8.54
C LYS A 117 10.32 -18.38 10.03
N GLY A 118 9.39 -19.19 10.53
CA GLY A 118 9.28 -19.53 11.95
C GLY A 118 8.28 -18.64 12.68
N GLU A 119 8.55 -18.28 13.92
CA GLU A 119 7.66 -17.42 14.71
C GLU A 119 7.46 -16.06 14.06
N VAL A 120 6.22 -15.58 14.12
CA VAL A 120 5.81 -14.27 13.62
C VAL A 120 5.24 -13.48 14.78
N SER A 121 5.76 -12.27 14.97
CA SER A 121 5.32 -11.34 16.00
C SER A 121 4.37 -10.28 15.44
N VAL A 122 3.69 -9.54 16.33
CA VAL A 122 2.94 -8.33 15.98
C VAL A 122 3.84 -7.33 15.25
N GLY A 123 5.07 -7.15 15.72
CA GLY A 123 6.04 -6.24 15.12
C GLY A 123 6.42 -6.61 13.69
N ASP A 124 6.52 -7.90 13.37
CA ASP A 124 6.76 -8.35 11.99
C ASP A 124 5.61 -7.94 11.08
N VAL A 125 4.36 -8.18 11.50
CA VAL A 125 3.16 -7.79 10.73
C VAL A 125 3.07 -6.27 10.56
N MET A 126 3.33 -5.50 11.63
CA MET A 126 3.36 -4.05 11.57
C MET A 126 4.48 -3.51 10.66
N SER A 127 5.60 -4.24 10.57
CA SER A 127 6.68 -3.91 9.62
C SER A 127 6.29 -4.18 8.17
N ILE A 128 5.47 -5.21 7.92
CA ILE A 128 4.94 -5.51 6.59
C ILE A 128 3.90 -4.46 6.18
N SER A 129 2.93 -4.18 7.02
CA SER A 129 1.83 -3.24 6.75
C SER A 129 1.75 -2.16 7.84
N PRO A 130 2.61 -1.11 7.77
CA PRO A 130 2.70 -0.09 8.82
C PRO A 130 1.58 0.96 8.76
N PHE A 131 0.72 0.90 7.75
CA PHE A 131 -0.35 1.85 7.53
C PHE A 131 -1.65 1.39 8.19
N ASN A 132 -2.45 2.35 8.68
CA ASN A 132 -3.76 2.07 9.23
C ASN A 132 -4.84 2.00 8.13
N ASN A 133 -4.53 1.27 7.04
CA ASN A 133 -5.42 1.09 5.91
C ASN A 133 -6.63 0.25 6.31
N LYS A 134 -7.83 0.72 5.98
CA LYS A 134 -9.08 0.02 6.23
C LYS A 134 -9.58 -0.68 4.97
N LEU A 135 -10.12 -1.87 5.15
CA LEU A 135 -10.73 -2.58 4.04
C LEU A 135 -12.09 -2.00 3.69
N CYS A 136 -12.32 -1.93 2.41
CA CYS A 136 -13.63 -1.66 1.84
C CYS A 136 -13.94 -2.62 0.69
N ILE A 137 -15.22 -2.83 0.43
CA ILE A 137 -15.69 -3.66 -0.68
C ILE A 137 -16.31 -2.74 -1.72
N LEU A 138 -15.73 -2.77 -2.89
CA LEU A 138 -16.18 -2.01 -4.05
C LEU A 138 -16.99 -2.89 -4.99
N THR A 139 -18.14 -2.41 -5.41
CA THR A 139 -18.94 -3.06 -6.46
C THR A 139 -18.61 -2.41 -7.80
N LEU A 140 -17.93 -3.15 -8.67
CA LEU A 140 -17.52 -2.69 -10.01
C LEU A 140 -18.27 -3.44 -11.09
N SER A 141 -18.65 -2.74 -12.17
CA SER A 141 -19.07 -3.43 -13.41
C SER A 141 -17.89 -4.20 -14.00
N GLY A 142 -18.15 -5.27 -14.71
CA GLY A 142 -17.08 -6.04 -15.36
C GLY A 142 -16.30 -5.23 -16.39
N ALA A 143 -16.91 -4.20 -16.99
CA ALA A 143 -16.21 -3.27 -17.88
C ALA A 143 -15.14 -2.47 -17.10
N ASN A 144 -15.50 -1.92 -15.93
CA ASN A 144 -14.58 -1.18 -15.06
C ASN A 144 -13.54 -2.11 -14.41
N LEU A 145 -13.91 -3.35 -14.12
CA LEU A 145 -12.96 -4.36 -13.63
C LEU A 145 -11.91 -4.73 -14.69
N ILE A 146 -12.27 -4.84 -15.97
CA ILE A 146 -11.31 -5.03 -17.07
C ILE A 146 -10.37 -3.83 -17.15
N LEU A 147 -10.88 -2.60 -17.10
CA LEU A 147 -10.06 -1.38 -17.09
C LEU A 147 -9.10 -1.35 -15.88
N LEU A 148 -9.54 -1.81 -14.70
CA LEU A 148 -8.68 -1.94 -13.52
C LEU A 148 -7.50 -2.88 -13.80
N PHE A 149 -7.73 -4.02 -14.46
CA PHE A 149 -6.65 -4.95 -14.80
C PHE A 149 -5.68 -4.40 -15.86
N ASP A 150 -6.15 -3.58 -16.80
CA ASP A 150 -5.27 -2.85 -17.71
C ASP A 150 -4.36 -1.86 -16.94
N GLN A 151 -4.89 -1.21 -15.91
CA GLN A 151 -4.11 -0.34 -15.03
C GLN A 151 -3.09 -1.15 -14.20
N ILE A 152 -3.50 -2.29 -13.61
CA ILE A 152 -2.59 -3.20 -12.90
C ILE A 152 -1.48 -3.70 -13.84
N ALA A 153 -1.79 -4.03 -15.08
CA ALA A 153 -0.79 -4.42 -16.06
C ALA A 153 0.21 -3.29 -16.36
N SER A 154 -0.26 -2.05 -16.44
CA SER A 154 0.60 -0.88 -16.70
C SER A 154 1.58 -0.59 -15.58
N THR A 155 1.19 -0.83 -14.30
CA THR A 155 2.02 -0.63 -13.10
C THR A 155 3.03 -1.76 -12.86
N GLY A 156 2.95 -2.86 -13.61
CA GLY A 156 3.84 -4.01 -13.48
C GLY A 156 3.33 -5.10 -12.53
N GLY A 157 2.04 -5.11 -12.23
CA GLY A 157 1.39 -6.07 -11.32
C GLY A 157 1.11 -5.49 -9.94
N GLU A 158 0.14 -6.06 -9.22
CA GLU A 158 -0.26 -5.72 -7.85
C GLU A 158 -0.63 -6.98 -7.06
N CYS A 159 -0.87 -6.86 -5.75
CA CYS A 159 -1.34 -7.97 -4.92
C CYS A 159 -2.77 -8.35 -5.33
N VAL A 160 -2.95 -9.53 -5.91
CA VAL A 160 -4.26 -10.06 -6.28
C VAL A 160 -4.46 -11.46 -5.68
N SER A 161 -5.70 -11.77 -5.30
CA SER A 161 -6.04 -13.09 -4.73
C SER A 161 -5.97 -14.22 -5.76
N ALA A 162 -5.93 -15.47 -5.30
CA ALA A 162 -5.86 -16.69 -6.11
C ALA A 162 -7.01 -16.84 -7.11
N THR A 163 -8.08 -16.06 -6.96
CA THR A 163 -9.20 -16.02 -7.91
C THR A 163 -8.82 -15.42 -9.26
N VAL A 164 -7.70 -14.68 -9.34
CA VAL A 164 -7.25 -13.94 -10.53
C VAL A 164 -6.23 -14.77 -11.31
N SER A 165 -6.36 -14.76 -12.64
CA SER A 165 -5.33 -15.22 -13.58
C SER A 165 -5.24 -14.24 -14.74
N MET A 166 -4.07 -13.60 -14.89
CA MET A 166 -3.80 -12.57 -15.89
C MET A 166 -2.51 -12.88 -16.65
N ILE A 167 -2.56 -12.80 -17.98
CA ILE A 167 -1.37 -12.81 -18.84
C ILE A 167 -1.27 -11.45 -19.52
N VAL A 168 -0.10 -10.87 -19.43
CA VAL A 168 0.26 -9.56 -20.00
C VAL A 168 1.30 -9.77 -21.09
N ASP A 169 1.13 -9.13 -22.23
CA ASP A 169 2.10 -9.18 -23.33
C ASP A 169 3.31 -8.24 -23.11
N ALA A 170 4.25 -8.26 -24.06
CA ALA A 170 5.45 -7.42 -24.01
C ALA A 170 5.15 -5.89 -24.05
N ASP A 171 4.00 -5.50 -24.59
CA ASP A 171 3.54 -4.10 -24.65
C ASP A 171 2.73 -3.70 -23.42
N LYS A 172 2.74 -4.54 -22.37
CA LYS A 172 1.96 -4.37 -21.13
C LYS A 172 0.44 -4.36 -21.33
N LYS A 173 -0.06 -5.01 -22.37
CA LYS A 173 -1.49 -5.19 -22.60
C LYS A 173 -1.96 -6.52 -22.05
N VAL A 174 -3.16 -6.52 -21.49
CA VAL A 174 -3.79 -7.75 -20.97
C VAL A 174 -4.24 -8.63 -22.14
N GLU A 175 -3.54 -9.74 -22.35
CA GLU A 175 -3.85 -10.72 -23.38
C GLU A 175 -4.95 -11.70 -22.91
N ARG A 176 -4.85 -12.14 -21.65
CA ARG A 176 -5.80 -13.05 -21.04
C ARG A 176 -6.09 -12.65 -19.60
N LEU A 177 -7.38 -12.58 -19.28
CA LEU A 177 -7.86 -12.28 -17.93
C LEU A 177 -9.00 -13.24 -17.56
N ARG A 178 -8.87 -13.84 -16.39
CA ARG A 178 -9.90 -14.69 -15.80
C ARG A 178 -10.08 -14.40 -14.33
N LEU A 179 -11.30 -14.50 -13.87
CA LEU A 179 -11.66 -14.46 -12.45
C LEU A 179 -12.41 -15.74 -12.10
N ASN A 180 -11.93 -16.49 -11.12
CA ASN A 180 -12.43 -17.84 -10.80
C ASN A 180 -12.48 -18.75 -12.05
N GLY A 181 -11.43 -18.71 -12.87
CA GLY A 181 -11.32 -19.48 -14.11
C GLY A 181 -12.22 -19.02 -15.26
N LYS A 182 -13.11 -18.03 -15.07
CA LYS A 182 -14.09 -17.55 -16.06
C LYS A 182 -13.69 -16.20 -16.63
N LYS A 183 -14.08 -15.94 -17.88
CA LYS A 183 -13.95 -14.60 -18.48
C LYS A 183 -14.83 -13.61 -17.73
N ILE A 184 -14.33 -12.40 -17.52
CA ILE A 184 -15.09 -11.29 -16.95
C ILE A 184 -16.18 -10.88 -17.94
N LYS A 185 -17.42 -10.80 -17.46
CA LYS A 185 -18.59 -10.35 -18.25
C LYS A 185 -18.80 -8.84 -18.03
N PRO A 186 -18.69 -7.98 -19.05
CA PRO A 186 -18.72 -6.52 -18.88
C PRO A 186 -19.92 -5.97 -18.09
N LYS A 187 -21.08 -6.58 -18.24
CA LYS A 187 -22.34 -6.15 -17.59
C LYS A 187 -22.59 -6.77 -16.21
N ARG A 188 -21.78 -7.76 -15.80
CA ARG A 188 -21.90 -8.35 -14.45
C ARG A 188 -21.23 -7.45 -13.44
N MET A 189 -21.80 -7.41 -12.24
CA MET A 189 -21.19 -6.75 -11.08
C MET A 189 -20.26 -7.71 -10.35
N TYR A 190 -19.13 -7.16 -9.85
CA TYR A 190 -18.11 -7.88 -9.12
C TYR A 190 -17.76 -7.13 -7.84
N HIS A 191 -17.51 -7.87 -6.77
CA HIS A 191 -17.15 -7.33 -5.48
C HIS A 191 -15.64 -7.47 -5.26
N VAL A 192 -14.95 -6.34 -5.15
CA VAL A 192 -13.51 -6.26 -4.93
C VAL A 192 -13.23 -5.82 -3.51
N ALA A 193 -12.63 -6.69 -2.70
CA ALA A 193 -12.09 -6.29 -1.41
C ALA A 193 -10.76 -5.55 -1.65
N THR A 194 -10.67 -4.32 -1.18
CA THR A 194 -9.47 -3.48 -1.32
C THR A 194 -9.30 -2.58 -0.11
N ILE A 195 -8.23 -1.79 -0.07
CA ILE A 195 -7.99 -0.81 0.97
C ILE A 195 -8.54 0.56 0.59
N ASP A 196 -8.91 1.35 1.59
CA ASP A 196 -9.44 2.72 1.44
C ASP A 196 -8.54 3.60 0.58
N TYR A 197 -7.22 3.51 0.76
CA TYR A 197 -6.23 4.22 -0.04
C TYR A 197 -6.37 3.95 -1.56
N LEU A 198 -6.52 2.68 -1.95
CA LEU A 198 -6.71 2.32 -3.37
C LEU A 198 -8.12 2.64 -3.88
N ALA A 199 -9.13 2.51 -3.03
CA ALA A 199 -10.51 2.86 -3.38
C ALA A 199 -10.65 4.32 -3.83
N ASP A 200 -9.79 5.19 -3.32
CA ASP A 200 -9.69 6.60 -3.71
C ASP A 200 -8.90 6.82 -5.02
N GLY A 201 -8.53 5.74 -5.74
CA GLY A 201 -7.89 5.77 -7.06
C GLY A 201 -6.40 6.10 -7.03
N ASN A 202 -5.73 5.87 -5.89
CA ASN A 202 -4.29 6.06 -5.76
C ASN A 202 -3.51 4.95 -6.50
N ASP A 203 -2.20 5.11 -6.60
CA ASP A 203 -1.26 4.23 -7.31
C ASP A 203 -1.63 3.98 -8.79
N GLY A 204 -2.35 4.93 -9.42
CA GLY A 204 -2.76 4.83 -10.81
C GLY A 204 -3.98 3.94 -11.07
N LEU A 205 -4.62 3.41 -10.01
CA LEU A 205 -5.78 2.50 -10.11
C LEU A 205 -7.12 3.28 -10.10
N SER A 206 -7.22 4.30 -10.96
CA SER A 206 -8.37 5.21 -11.03
C SER A 206 -9.71 4.52 -11.35
N ALA A 207 -9.69 3.32 -11.96
CA ALA A 207 -10.88 2.53 -12.22
C ALA A 207 -11.64 2.17 -10.93
N LEU A 208 -10.97 2.08 -9.78
CA LEU A 208 -11.62 1.83 -8.48
C LEU A 208 -12.59 2.94 -8.06
N LYS A 209 -12.35 4.19 -8.51
CA LYS A 209 -13.26 5.34 -8.25
C LYS A 209 -14.59 5.21 -8.97
N THR A 210 -14.71 4.33 -9.96
CA THR A 210 -15.94 4.11 -10.71
C THR A 210 -16.87 3.07 -10.07
N ALA A 211 -16.58 2.68 -8.83
CA ALA A 211 -17.41 1.75 -8.09
C ALA A 211 -18.84 2.31 -7.92
N GLU A 212 -19.84 1.47 -8.25
CA GLU A 212 -21.26 1.83 -8.08
C GLU A 212 -21.66 1.81 -6.59
N LYS A 213 -20.94 1.02 -5.78
CA LYS A 213 -21.13 0.94 -4.34
C LYS A 213 -19.80 0.72 -3.64
N ARG A 214 -19.60 1.39 -2.52
CA ARG A 214 -18.52 1.17 -1.55
C ARG A 214 -19.14 0.80 -0.20
N VAL A 215 -18.60 -0.24 0.42
CA VAL A 215 -18.94 -0.64 1.79
C VAL A 215 -17.66 -0.64 2.60
N ASP A 216 -17.55 0.25 3.58
CA ASP A 216 -16.44 0.26 4.53
C ASP A 216 -16.68 -0.82 5.58
N THR A 217 -15.75 -1.78 5.70
CA THR A 217 -15.93 -2.99 6.53
C THR A 217 -15.60 -2.76 7.99
N GLY A 218 -14.82 -1.72 8.29
CA GLY A 218 -14.22 -1.50 9.62
C GLY A 218 -12.99 -2.34 9.90
N LEU A 219 -12.66 -3.34 9.05
CA LEU A 219 -11.47 -4.18 9.20
C LEU A 219 -10.22 -3.37 8.85
N VAL A 220 -9.15 -3.54 9.62
CA VAL A 220 -7.84 -2.91 9.40
C VAL A 220 -6.88 -3.96 8.84
N LEU A 221 -6.10 -3.62 7.80
CA LEU A 221 -5.28 -4.58 7.05
C LEU A 221 -4.30 -5.35 7.94
N HIS A 222 -3.52 -4.68 8.78
CA HIS A 222 -2.56 -5.38 9.64
C HIS A 222 -3.25 -6.20 10.75
N GLU A 223 -4.43 -5.78 11.23
CA GLU A 223 -5.19 -6.54 12.23
C GLU A 223 -5.73 -7.83 11.63
N LEU A 224 -6.30 -7.79 10.42
CA LEU A 224 -6.75 -9.00 9.74
C LEU A 224 -5.60 -9.96 9.41
N MET A 225 -4.42 -9.44 9.06
CA MET A 225 -3.23 -10.27 8.87
C MET A 225 -2.85 -11.00 10.16
N ILE A 226 -2.90 -10.31 11.31
CA ILE A 226 -2.67 -10.90 12.63
C ILE A 226 -3.69 -12.00 12.92
N GLU A 227 -4.98 -11.74 12.67
CA GLU A 227 -6.04 -12.72 12.93
C GLU A 227 -5.94 -13.94 12.01
N ASN A 228 -5.55 -13.75 10.74
CA ASN A 228 -5.28 -14.84 9.79
C ASN A 228 -4.15 -15.75 10.30
N ILE A 229 -3.04 -15.16 10.77
CA ILE A 229 -1.90 -15.91 11.33
C ILE A 229 -2.33 -16.65 12.61
N ARG A 230 -3.05 -16.00 13.53
CA ARG A 230 -3.56 -16.62 14.77
C ARG A 230 -4.46 -17.80 14.48
N ARG A 231 -5.36 -17.67 13.51
CA ARG A 231 -6.25 -18.75 13.10
C ARG A 231 -5.49 -19.93 12.51
N ALA A 232 -4.49 -19.68 11.66
CA ALA A 232 -3.63 -20.73 11.14
C ALA A 232 -2.90 -21.45 12.28
N HIS A 233 -2.36 -20.70 13.24
CA HIS A 233 -1.67 -21.24 14.41
C HIS A 233 -2.59 -22.13 15.29
N LEU A 234 -3.83 -21.70 15.54
CA LEU A 234 -4.82 -22.50 16.27
C LEU A 234 -5.18 -23.80 15.55
N GLN A 235 -5.02 -23.86 14.24
CA GLN A 235 -5.18 -25.04 13.42
C GLN A 235 -3.91 -25.92 13.34
N GLY A 236 -2.86 -25.57 14.08
CA GLY A 236 -1.60 -26.31 14.12
C GLY A 236 -0.72 -26.13 12.87
N ARG A 237 -0.90 -25.07 12.10
CA ARG A 237 -0.13 -24.80 10.87
C ARG A 237 0.45 -23.39 10.88
N GLY A 238 1.53 -23.19 10.13
CA GLY A 238 2.03 -21.88 9.79
C GLY A 238 1.27 -21.29 8.58
N VAL A 239 1.38 -19.99 8.39
CA VAL A 239 0.95 -19.37 7.12
C VAL A 239 1.98 -19.65 6.04
N ASP A 240 1.51 -19.88 4.82
CA ASP A 240 2.35 -20.19 3.66
C ASP A 240 1.73 -19.64 2.38
N SER A 241 2.56 -19.27 1.42
CA SER A 241 2.18 -18.95 0.05
C SER A 241 3.37 -19.04 -0.89
N SER A 242 3.10 -19.17 -2.17
CA SER A 242 4.11 -19.25 -3.23
C SER A 242 3.65 -18.45 -4.45
N VAL A 243 4.56 -18.26 -5.41
CA VAL A 243 4.21 -17.73 -6.73
C VAL A 243 3.44 -18.80 -7.50
N GLU A 244 2.25 -18.46 -8.00
CA GLU A 244 1.30 -19.38 -8.65
C GLU A 244 1.01 -19.02 -10.12
N GLY A 245 1.58 -17.91 -10.59
CA GLY A 245 1.32 -17.40 -11.94
C GLY A 245 -0.02 -16.66 -12.05
N ARG A 246 -0.42 -15.96 -10.98
CA ARG A 246 -1.62 -15.12 -10.98
C ARG A 246 -1.48 -13.97 -11.98
N ILE A 247 -0.28 -13.40 -12.08
CA ILE A 247 0.09 -12.35 -13.02
C ILE A 247 1.38 -12.74 -13.74
N VAL A 248 1.30 -13.01 -15.04
CA VAL A 248 2.43 -13.42 -15.87
C VAL A 248 2.66 -12.42 -16.98
N TYR A 249 3.87 -11.87 -17.07
CA TYR A 249 4.32 -11.04 -18.20
C TYR A 249 5.10 -11.89 -19.17
N LYS A 250 4.64 -11.97 -20.42
CA LYS A 250 5.39 -12.65 -21.50
C LYS A 250 6.66 -11.87 -21.82
N GLY A 251 7.78 -12.58 -21.96
CA GLY A 251 9.07 -11.97 -22.28
C GLY A 251 9.90 -11.48 -21.10
N LEU A 252 9.41 -11.61 -19.85
CA LEU A 252 10.21 -11.39 -18.63
C LEU A 252 10.74 -12.72 -18.04
N GLU A 253 10.58 -13.84 -18.73
CA GLU A 253 11.14 -15.13 -18.33
C GLU A 253 12.66 -15.06 -18.42
N GLY A 254 13.35 -14.80 -17.30
CA GLY A 254 14.80 -14.90 -17.19
C GLY A 254 15.56 -13.62 -16.79
N MET A 255 14.90 -12.62 -16.18
CA MET A 255 15.62 -11.51 -15.53
C MET A 255 15.72 -11.71 -14.01
#